data_8334c73335cb91e6e0a1f9ea617b4aad
#
_entry.id   8334c73335cb91e6e0a1f9ea617b4aad
#
_cell.length_a   1.000
_cell.length_b   1.000
_cell.length_c   1.000
_cell.angle_alpha   90.00
_cell.angle_beta   90.00
_cell.angle_gamma   90.00
#
_symmetry.space_group_name_H-M   'P 1'
#
loop_
_entity.id
_entity.type
_entity.pdbx_description
1 polymer ?
#
loop_
_entity_poly.entity_id
_entity_poly.type
_entity_poly.pdbx_seq_one_letter_code
_entity_poly.pdbx_strand_id
1 'polypeptide(L)'
;MAEKSTTTTDSPTAPVLVTGAAGHLGANLVHRLLDDGVKVRVLVRAESRNEAIQGLDVERFYGDLRQKESLRPALEGCRGVYHVAARIATIDGNRKFRREIYECNVAGTRNLLQAARESEAGRVVVTGSFSAVGYDLDNPSLPSDETMQFYPLERTMPYERSKAFVEHECWRAAAKGQDVVVATCCALMGGWDYYPSRLGRTLVDYANGKLRAYVDGGFEFVAARDIVEGHILCMSKGLSGEKYIFSTEYKTISEILDIFEEVTGIPRPAKRVPAGLMQIFAEASSLYLSHFHPSFPQRFTPGAIRLLQLCRHANTQKAQQELGFKPTTIRQAVKDAYQFHYNHRKAITNPNAKPPEQEG
;
A
#
# COMPACT_ATOMS: atom_id res chain seq x y z
N MET A 1 -46.77 9.81 -10.26
CA MET A 1 -45.59 10.64 -10.05
C MET A 1 -45.06 10.31 -8.67
N ALA A 2 -44.04 9.46 -8.57
CA ALA A 2 -43.40 9.14 -7.28
C ALA A 2 -42.22 10.11 -7.14
N GLU A 3 -42.25 10.97 -6.13
CA GLU A 3 -41.09 11.75 -5.71
C GLU A 3 -39.91 10.83 -5.41
N LYS A 4 -38.88 10.95 -6.21
CA LYS A 4 -37.57 10.36 -5.87
C LYS A 4 -37.05 11.10 -4.63
N SER A 5 -37.09 10.42 -3.48
CA SER A 5 -36.36 10.81 -2.28
C SER A 5 -34.90 11.06 -2.69
N THR A 6 -34.46 12.29 -2.59
CA THR A 6 -33.06 12.69 -2.74
C THR A 6 -32.26 11.99 -1.65
N THR A 7 -31.46 11.02 -2.06
CA THR A 7 -30.60 10.24 -1.18
C THR A 7 -29.56 11.14 -0.52
N THR A 8 -29.44 11.04 0.79
CA THR A 8 -28.57 11.81 1.70
C THR A 8 -27.04 11.66 1.42
N THR A 9 -26.65 10.92 0.38
CA THR A 9 -25.26 10.65 0.00
C THR A 9 -24.53 11.82 -0.68
N ASP A 10 -25.27 12.78 -1.27
CA ASP A 10 -24.66 13.94 -1.95
C ASP A 10 -24.32 15.11 -1.01
N SER A 11 -24.57 14.96 0.30
CA SER A 11 -24.23 16.03 1.25
C SER A 11 -22.70 16.09 1.46
N PRO A 12 -22.07 17.27 1.35
CA PRO A 12 -20.65 17.48 1.65
C PRO A 12 -20.27 17.04 3.08
N THR A 13 -21.25 16.99 3.98
CA THR A 13 -21.09 16.60 5.40
C THR A 13 -21.23 15.11 5.65
N ALA A 14 -21.63 14.30 4.66
CA ALA A 14 -21.71 12.86 4.77
C ALA A 14 -20.31 12.23 4.93
N PRO A 15 -20.16 11.18 5.76
CA PRO A 15 -18.85 10.58 6.01
C PRO A 15 -18.31 9.83 4.79
N VAL A 16 -16.98 9.60 4.80
CA VAL A 16 -16.32 8.64 3.93
C VAL A 16 -15.90 7.40 4.74
N LEU A 17 -16.00 6.22 4.14
CA LEU A 17 -15.53 4.99 4.76
C LEU A 17 -14.08 4.72 4.36
N VAL A 18 -13.21 4.44 5.33
CA VAL A 18 -11.84 3.94 5.10
C VAL A 18 -11.73 2.52 5.63
N THR A 19 -11.43 1.56 4.75
CA THR A 19 -11.05 0.20 5.16
C THR A 19 -9.54 0.10 5.26
N GLY A 20 -9.02 -0.71 6.19
CA GLY A 20 -7.57 -0.80 6.39
C GLY A 20 -6.96 0.41 7.09
N ALA A 21 -7.75 1.20 7.80
CA ALA A 21 -7.37 2.44 8.49
C ALA A 21 -6.20 2.27 9.48
N ALA A 22 -6.02 1.08 10.07
CA ALA A 22 -4.92 0.81 10.99
C ALA A 22 -3.61 0.41 10.28
N GLY A 23 -3.61 0.24 8.95
CA GLY A 23 -2.41 -0.03 8.16
C GLY A 23 -1.63 1.25 7.81
N HIS A 24 -0.42 1.10 7.26
CA HIS A 24 0.47 2.23 6.94
C HIS A 24 -0.21 3.28 6.04
N LEU A 25 -0.70 2.89 4.87
CA LEU A 25 -1.42 3.82 3.98
C LEU A 25 -2.73 4.33 4.59
N GLY A 26 -3.51 3.43 5.21
CA GLY A 26 -4.80 3.80 5.80
C GLY A 26 -4.67 4.81 6.94
N ALA A 27 -3.65 4.68 7.80
CA ALA A 27 -3.38 5.65 8.86
C ALA A 27 -3.06 7.03 8.29
N ASN A 28 -2.14 7.11 7.31
CA ASN A 28 -1.81 8.37 6.62
C ASN A 28 -3.05 9.01 5.98
N LEU A 29 -3.90 8.20 5.33
CA LEU A 29 -5.13 8.70 4.69
C LEU A 29 -6.15 9.21 5.73
N VAL A 30 -6.33 8.49 6.85
CA VAL A 30 -7.27 8.93 7.91
C VAL A 30 -6.80 10.25 8.52
N HIS A 31 -5.51 10.39 8.87
CA HIS A 31 -4.98 11.65 9.37
C HIS A 31 -5.23 12.79 8.40
N ARG A 32 -4.88 12.63 7.13
CA ARG A 32 -5.09 13.67 6.11
C ARG A 32 -6.57 14.04 5.94
N LEU A 33 -7.48 13.07 5.92
CA LEU A 33 -8.91 13.35 5.80
C LEU A 33 -9.46 14.12 7.01
N LEU A 34 -8.98 13.81 8.22
CA LEU A 34 -9.35 14.56 9.43
C LEU A 34 -8.80 15.97 9.40
N ASP A 35 -7.55 16.16 8.97
CA ASP A 35 -6.92 17.49 8.81
C ASP A 35 -7.69 18.35 7.78
N ASP A 36 -8.24 17.72 6.73
CA ASP A 36 -9.10 18.36 5.73
C ASP A 36 -10.56 18.58 6.24
N GLY A 37 -10.87 18.24 7.52
CA GLY A 37 -12.20 18.39 8.12
C GLY A 37 -13.25 17.39 7.61
N VAL A 38 -12.83 16.29 6.98
CA VAL A 38 -13.72 15.26 6.47
C VAL A 38 -14.16 14.33 7.59
N LYS A 39 -15.46 14.05 7.69
CA LYS A 39 -15.97 13.00 8.60
C LYS A 39 -15.56 11.62 8.12
N VAL A 40 -14.86 10.87 8.99
CA VAL A 40 -14.29 9.57 8.64
C VAL A 40 -14.97 8.46 9.43
N ARG A 41 -15.41 7.44 8.71
CA ARG A 41 -15.73 6.11 9.26
C ARG A 41 -14.58 5.15 8.98
N VAL A 42 -14.34 4.23 9.90
CA VAL A 42 -13.34 3.20 9.70
C VAL A 42 -13.96 1.81 9.91
N LEU A 43 -13.66 0.91 8.96
CA LEU A 43 -13.98 -0.51 9.13
C LEU A 43 -12.78 -1.21 9.76
N VAL A 44 -12.96 -1.74 10.94
CA VAL A 44 -11.94 -2.43 11.72
C VAL A 44 -12.40 -3.82 12.14
N ARG A 45 -11.47 -4.74 12.32
CA ARG A 45 -11.78 -6.05 12.90
C ARG A 45 -11.68 -5.96 14.41
N ALA A 46 -12.57 -6.61 15.13
CA ALA A 46 -12.62 -6.56 16.60
C ALA A 46 -11.28 -6.95 17.26
N GLU A 47 -10.59 -7.93 16.69
CA GLU A 47 -9.32 -8.48 17.19
C GLU A 47 -8.08 -7.75 16.65
N SER A 48 -8.24 -6.70 15.82
CA SER A 48 -7.08 -6.02 15.25
C SER A 48 -6.50 -5.00 16.22
N ARG A 49 -5.18 -4.86 16.14
CA ARG A 49 -4.49 -3.74 16.79
C ARG A 49 -4.88 -2.46 16.07
N ASN A 50 -5.41 -1.49 16.81
CA ASN A 50 -5.92 -0.24 16.26
C ASN A 50 -5.16 0.99 16.78
N GLU A 51 -3.88 0.81 17.15
CA GLU A 51 -3.03 1.90 17.68
C GLU A 51 -3.02 3.12 16.73
N ALA A 52 -2.97 2.88 15.43
CA ALA A 52 -2.88 3.93 14.41
C ALA A 52 -4.09 4.88 14.35
N ILE A 53 -5.23 4.47 14.89
CA ILE A 53 -6.46 5.26 14.91
C ILE A 53 -6.95 5.52 16.34
N GLN A 54 -6.12 5.22 17.33
CA GLN A 54 -6.46 5.44 18.73
C GLN A 54 -6.45 6.95 19.03
N GLY A 55 -7.52 7.43 19.67
CA GLY A 55 -7.67 8.86 20.00
C GLY A 55 -8.09 9.77 18.85
N LEU A 56 -8.25 9.23 17.63
CA LEU A 56 -8.76 9.99 16.49
C LEU A 56 -10.29 10.11 16.54
N ASP A 57 -10.81 11.24 16.06
CA ASP A 57 -12.24 11.51 15.90
C ASP A 57 -12.80 10.78 14.67
N VAL A 58 -13.02 9.47 14.80
CA VAL A 58 -13.54 8.61 13.74
C VAL A 58 -14.65 7.72 14.25
N GLU A 59 -15.69 7.51 13.43
CA GLU A 59 -16.73 6.51 13.70
C GLU A 59 -16.19 5.10 13.41
N ARG A 60 -16.21 4.21 14.40
CA ARG A 60 -15.69 2.85 14.28
C ARG A 60 -16.80 1.83 14.06
N PHE A 61 -16.69 1.08 12.96
CA PHE A 61 -17.54 -0.05 12.65
C PHE A 61 -16.73 -1.33 12.67
N TYR A 62 -17.28 -2.36 13.28
CA TYR A 62 -16.63 -3.67 13.36
C TYR A 62 -17.19 -4.60 12.29
N GLY A 63 -16.29 -5.13 11.45
CA GLY A 63 -16.66 -6.03 10.37
C GLY A 63 -15.45 -6.71 9.73
N ASP A 64 -15.73 -7.70 8.89
CA ASP A 64 -14.71 -8.43 8.12
C ASP A 64 -15.10 -8.42 6.65
N LEU A 65 -14.19 -8.01 5.78
CA LEU A 65 -14.39 -7.99 4.32
C LEU A 65 -14.82 -9.36 3.76
N ARG A 66 -14.47 -10.45 4.43
CA ARG A 66 -14.88 -11.81 4.05
C ARG A 66 -16.38 -12.10 4.34
N GLN A 67 -17.04 -11.25 5.10
CA GLN A 67 -18.43 -11.36 5.53
C GLN A 67 -19.21 -10.14 5.05
N LYS A 68 -19.83 -10.24 3.87
CA LYS A 68 -20.50 -9.10 3.20
C LYS A 68 -21.52 -8.39 4.11
N GLU A 69 -22.31 -9.15 4.86
CA GLU A 69 -23.36 -8.64 5.73
C GLU A 69 -22.80 -7.71 6.83
N SER A 70 -21.57 -7.95 7.29
CA SER A 70 -20.92 -7.11 8.30
C SER A 70 -20.50 -5.72 7.80
N LEU A 71 -20.53 -5.49 6.47
CA LEU A 71 -20.05 -4.25 5.86
C LEU A 71 -21.14 -3.18 5.75
N ARG A 72 -22.41 -3.61 5.64
CA ARG A 72 -23.53 -2.71 5.36
C ARG A 72 -23.66 -1.56 6.37
N PRO A 73 -23.58 -1.78 7.70
CA PRO A 73 -23.72 -0.67 8.65
C PRO A 73 -22.64 0.41 8.50
N ALA A 74 -21.43 0.03 8.06
CA ALA A 74 -20.33 0.97 7.84
C ALA A 74 -20.52 1.81 6.56
N LEU A 75 -21.27 1.30 5.58
CA LEU A 75 -21.46 1.89 4.26
C LEU A 75 -22.68 2.81 4.18
N GLU A 76 -23.70 2.59 5.01
CA GLU A 76 -24.94 3.35 4.97
C GLU A 76 -24.70 4.85 5.14
N GLY A 77 -25.18 5.66 4.17
CA GLY A 77 -25.03 7.11 4.16
C GLY A 77 -23.60 7.62 3.91
N CYS A 78 -22.67 6.78 3.45
CA CYS A 78 -21.35 7.23 3.05
C CYS A 78 -21.38 7.88 1.66
N ARG A 79 -20.76 9.06 1.53
CA ARG A 79 -20.58 9.73 0.23
C ARG A 79 -19.46 9.16 -0.63
N GLY A 80 -18.60 8.30 -0.06
CA GLY A 80 -17.52 7.64 -0.76
C GLY A 80 -16.79 6.62 0.11
N VAL A 81 -16.00 5.76 -0.53
CA VAL A 81 -15.28 4.67 0.12
C VAL A 81 -13.82 4.66 -0.35
N TYR A 82 -12.89 4.65 0.59
CA TYR A 82 -11.48 4.36 0.34
C TYR A 82 -11.18 2.92 0.77
N HIS A 83 -11.01 2.04 -0.19
CA HIS A 83 -10.70 0.64 0.06
C HIS A 83 -9.20 0.40 0.04
N VAL A 84 -8.57 0.56 1.22
CA VAL A 84 -7.11 0.43 1.41
C VAL A 84 -6.73 -0.94 1.97
N ALA A 85 -7.66 -1.64 2.59
CA ALA A 85 -7.41 -2.92 3.22
C ALA A 85 -6.89 -3.97 2.23
N ALA A 86 -5.75 -4.58 2.55
CA ALA A 86 -5.23 -5.74 1.83
C ALA A 86 -4.32 -6.57 2.76
N ARG A 87 -4.24 -7.88 2.48
CA ARG A 87 -3.21 -8.75 3.05
C ARG A 87 -2.02 -8.79 2.11
N ILE A 88 -0.94 -8.12 2.50
CA ILE A 88 0.31 -8.05 1.72
C ILE A 88 1.18 -9.25 2.06
N ALA A 89 1.78 -9.88 1.04
CA ALA A 89 2.70 -10.99 1.19
C ALA A 89 3.74 -11.01 0.06
N THR A 90 4.96 -11.45 0.40
CA THR A 90 6.06 -11.62 -0.56
C THR A 90 6.61 -13.05 -0.54
N ILE A 91 5.78 -13.99 -0.07
CA ILE A 91 6.06 -15.43 -0.06
C ILE A 91 4.93 -16.16 -0.77
N ASP A 92 5.24 -17.32 -1.34
CA ASP A 92 4.23 -18.20 -1.94
C ASP A 92 3.32 -18.84 -0.89
N GLY A 93 3.89 -19.23 0.23
CA GLY A 93 3.18 -19.88 1.31
C GLY A 93 2.52 -21.22 0.91
N ASN A 94 1.85 -21.84 1.87
CA ASN A 94 1.08 -23.06 1.62
C ASN A 94 -0.33 -22.76 1.03
N ARG A 95 -1.10 -23.83 0.75
CA ARG A 95 -2.46 -23.70 0.18
C ARG A 95 -3.40 -22.86 1.06
N LYS A 96 -3.32 -23.00 2.40
CA LYS A 96 -4.12 -22.22 3.34
C LYS A 96 -3.79 -20.73 3.25
N PHE A 97 -2.51 -20.40 3.25
CA PHE A 97 -2.03 -19.01 3.15
C PHE A 97 -2.47 -18.35 1.84
N ARG A 98 -2.35 -19.05 0.70
CA ARG A 98 -2.79 -18.56 -0.61
C ARG A 98 -4.30 -18.32 -0.64
N ARG A 99 -5.08 -19.24 -0.04
CA ARG A 99 -6.52 -19.09 0.10
C ARG A 99 -6.89 -17.86 0.95
N GLU A 100 -6.22 -17.65 2.07
CA GLU A 100 -6.45 -16.48 2.93
C GLU A 100 -6.15 -15.15 2.20
N ILE A 101 -5.09 -15.08 1.35
CA ILE A 101 -4.81 -13.90 0.53
C ILE A 101 -5.96 -13.67 -0.46
N TYR A 102 -6.42 -14.71 -1.15
CA TYR A 102 -7.53 -14.61 -2.08
C TYR A 102 -8.83 -14.17 -1.40
N GLU A 103 -9.19 -14.81 -0.29
CA GLU A 103 -10.41 -14.49 0.47
C GLU A 103 -10.39 -13.06 1.00
N CYS A 104 -9.24 -12.59 1.51
CA CYS A 104 -9.12 -11.24 2.03
C CYS A 104 -9.11 -10.19 0.90
N ASN A 105 -8.25 -10.37 -0.09
CA ASN A 105 -8.03 -9.34 -1.11
C ASN A 105 -9.10 -9.37 -2.20
N VAL A 106 -9.37 -10.52 -2.80
CA VAL A 106 -10.26 -10.63 -3.97
C VAL A 106 -11.72 -10.73 -3.55
N ALA A 107 -12.06 -11.77 -2.76
CA ALA A 107 -13.42 -11.96 -2.30
C ALA A 107 -13.87 -10.79 -1.41
N GLY A 108 -12.96 -10.29 -0.54
CA GLY A 108 -13.21 -9.13 0.31
C GLY A 108 -13.50 -7.86 -0.49
N THR A 109 -12.73 -7.56 -1.55
CA THR A 109 -13.02 -6.42 -2.43
C THR A 109 -14.35 -6.60 -3.16
N ARG A 110 -14.63 -7.81 -3.68
CA ARG A 110 -15.91 -8.12 -4.31
C ARG A 110 -17.08 -7.87 -3.36
N ASN A 111 -16.98 -8.34 -2.13
CA ASN A 111 -18.02 -8.16 -1.10
C ASN A 111 -18.22 -6.66 -0.80
N LEU A 112 -17.13 -5.91 -0.65
CA LEU A 112 -17.21 -4.48 -0.39
C LEU A 112 -17.86 -3.73 -1.56
N LEU A 113 -17.43 -3.98 -2.80
CA LEU A 113 -18.02 -3.34 -3.97
C LEU A 113 -19.52 -3.67 -4.09
N GLN A 114 -19.90 -4.92 -3.84
CA GLN A 114 -21.30 -5.30 -3.85
C GLN A 114 -22.09 -4.62 -2.73
N ALA A 115 -21.58 -4.62 -1.49
CA ALA A 115 -22.24 -3.98 -0.36
C ALA A 115 -22.33 -2.45 -0.55
N ALA A 116 -21.29 -1.80 -1.07
CA ALA A 116 -21.29 -0.37 -1.39
C ALA A 116 -22.37 -0.01 -2.41
N ARG A 117 -22.55 -0.83 -3.44
CA ARG A 117 -23.62 -0.64 -4.42
C ARG A 117 -25.01 -0.83 -3.81
N GLU A 118 -25.19 -1.87 -2.98
CA GLU A 118 -26.46 -2.16 -2.30
C GLU A 118 -26.85 -1.10 -1.25
N SER A 119 -25.85 -0.41 -0.67
CA SER A 119 -26.03 0.68 0.30
C SER A 119 -26.05 2.05 -0.37
N GLU A 120 -26.01 2.13 -1.71
CA GLU A 120 -25.93 3.37 -2.48
C GLU A 120 -24.80 4.29 -2.01
N ALA A 121 -23.72 3.71 -1.46
CA ALA A 121 -22.52 4.46 -1.13
C ALA A 121 -21.92 5.06 -2.41
N GLY A 122 -21.40 6.27 -2.31
CA GLY A 122 -20.84 6.98 -3.45
C GLY A 122 -19.61 6.29 -4.06
N ARG A 123 -18.77 7.07 -4.73
CA ARG A 123 -17.55 6.56 -5.40
C ARG A 123 -16.70 5.67 -4.50
N VAL A 124 -16.17 4.58 -5.06
CA VAL A 124 -15.22 3.69 -4.39
C VAL A 124 -13.84 3.84 -5.01
N VAL A 125 -12.86 4.31 -4.23
CA VAL A 125 -11.44 4.32 -4.61
C VAL A 125 -10.77 3.09 -4.02
N VAL A 126 -10.26 2.21 -4.87
CA VAL A 126 -9.61 0.96 -4.47
C VAL A 126 -8.10 1.08 -4.63
N THR A 127 -7.35 0.74 -3.59
CA THR A 127 -5.89 0.70 -3.68
C THR A 127 -5.42 -0.46 -4.55
N GLY A 128 -4.89 -0.16 -5.72
CA GLY A 128 -4.18 -1.07 -6.59
C GLY A 128 -2.75 -1.35 -6.12
N SER A 129 -1.97 -2.02 -6.94
CA SER A 129 -0.54 -2.26 -6.70
C SER A 129 0.23 -2.27 -8.00
N PHE A 130 1.37 -1.61 -8.03
CA PHE A 130 2.26 -1.64 -9.18
C PHE A 130 2.72 -3.06 -9.55
N SER A 131 2.69 -3.98 -8.59
CA SER A 131 2.94 -5.39 -8.84
C SER A 131 1.87 -6.09 -9.72
N ALA A 132 0.69 -5.48 -9.88
CA ALA A 132 -0.37 -5.96 -10.78
C ALA A 132 -0.30 -5.33 -12.18
N VAL A 133 0.56 -4.34 -12.39
CA VAL A 133 0.82 -3.77 -13.71
C VAL A 133 1.78 -4.69 -14.47
N GLY A 134 1.55 -4.94 -15.75
CA GLY A 134 2.44 -5.70 -16.61
C GLY A 134 3.76 -4.97 -16.89
N TYR A 135 4.69 -5.67 -17.53
CA TYR A 135 5.97 -5.11 -17.98
C TYR A 135 6.50 -5.89 -19.17
N ASP A 136 7.37 -5.24 -19.95
CA ASP A 136 8.08 -5.87 -21.05
C ASP A 136 9.09 -6.89 -20.50
N LEU A 137 9.04 -8.15 -20.97
CA LEU A 137 9.95 -9.21 -20.51
C LEU A 137 11.36 -9.07 -21.06
N ASP A 138 11.47 -8.54 -22.26
CA ASP A 138 12.76 -8.38 -22.95
C ASP A 138 13.49 -7.13 -22.42
N ASN A 139 12.72 -6.12 -21.98
CA ASN A 139 13.24 -4.92 -21.35
C ASN A 139 12.39 -4.48 -20.13
N PRO A 140 12.53 -5.14 -18.97
CA PRO A 140 11.73 -4.85 -17.78
C PRO A 140 11.90 -3.44 -17.21
N SER A 141 12.95 -2.71 -17.63
CA SER A 141 13.22 -1.33 -17.23
C SER A 141 12.44 -0.29 -18.05
N LEU A 142 11.77 -0.68 -19.14
CA LEU A 142 10.85 0.21 -19.83
C LEU A 142 9.72 0.63 -18.89
N PRO A 143 9.38 1.94 -18.84
CA PRO A 143 8.33 2.41 -17.95
C PRO A 143 6.99 1.74 -18.23
N SER A 144 6.42 1.10 -17.20
CA SER A 144 5.11 0.47 -17.25
C SER A 144 4.01 1.51 -17.02
N ASP A 145 2.95 1.46 -17.80
CA ASP A 145 1.77 2.33 -17.69
C ASP A 145 0.48 1.56 -17.44
N GLU A 146 -0.62 2.27 -17.35
CA GLU A 146 -1.93 1.72 -17.04
C GLU A 146 -2.50 0.80 -18.12
N THR A 147 -1.98 0.83 -19.34
CA THR A 147 -2.44 -0.01 -20.46
C THR A 147 -1.83 -1.40 -20.41
N MET A 148 -0.70 -1.57 -19.70
CA MET A 148 0.00 -2.83 -19.59
C MET A 148 -0.76 -3.79 -18.69
N GLN A 149 -1.28 -4.87 -19.30
CA GLN A 149 -1.97 -5.92 -18.58
C GLN A 149 -1.00 -6.75 -17.73
N PHE A 150 -1.53 -7.36 -16.67
CA PHE A 150 -0.74 -8.20 -15.78
C PHE A 150 -0.05 -9.36 -16.51
N TYR A 151 1.27 -9.30 -16.57
CA TYR A 151 2.12 -10.30 -17.21
C TYR A 151 3.55 -10.20 -16.63
N PRO A 152 4.30 -11.30 -16.47
CA PRO A 152 3.94 -12.69 -16.73
C PRO A 152 3.17 -13.34 -15.56
N LEU A 153 2.21 -14.21 -15.87
CA LEU A 153 1.41 -14.92 -14.87
C LEU A 153 2.19 -16.01 -14.12
N GLU A 154 3.15 -16.64 -14.80
CA GLU A 154 3.80 -17.88 -14.34
C GLU A 154 4.75 -17.69 -13.16
N ARG A 155 5.37 -16.53 -13.05
CA ARG A 155 6.40 -16.24 -12.05
C ARG A 155 5.94 -15.27 -10.94
N THR A 156 4.64 -15.22 -10.69
CA THR A 156 4.07 -14.24 -9.77
C THR A 156 3.75 -14.85 -8.41
N MET A 157 3.86 -14.02 -7.39
CA MET A 157 3.45 -14.38 -6.03
C MET A 157 1.92 -14.33 -5.87
N PRO A 158 1.35 -15.05 -4.89
CA PRO A 158 -0.10 -15.01 -4.63
C PRO A 158 -0.65 -13.60 -4.41
N TYR A 159 0.13 -12.71 -3.80
CA TYR A 159 -0.24 -11.32 -3.60
C TYR A 159 -0.38 -10.56 -4.92
N GLU A 160 0.61 -10.66 -5.82
CA GLU A 160 0.59 -10.00 -7.14
C GLU A 160 -0.64 -10.43 -7.93
N ARG A 161 -0.88 -11.76 -8.02
CA ARG A 161 -2.09 -12.30 -8.65
C ARG A 161 -3.37 -11.79 -7.99
N SER A 162 -3.41 -11.72 -6.66
CA SER A 162 -4.60 -11.22 -5.98
C SER A 162 -4.88 -9.76 -6.31
N LYS A 163 -3.85 -8.92 -6.52
CA LYS A 163 -4.03 -7.52 -6.90
C LYS A 163 -4.52 -7.38 -8.36
N ALA A 164 -4.05 -8.21 -9.27
CA ALA A 164 -4.61 -8.28 -10.62
C ALA A 164 -6.09 -8.68 -10.60
N PHE A 165 -6.47 -9.68 -9.81
CA PHE A 165 -7.87 -10.05 -9.64
C PHE A 165 -8.72 -8.97 -8.97
N VAL A 166 -8.15 -8.17 -8.06
CA VAL A 166 -8.82 -6.99 -7.49
C VAL A 166 -9.15 -5.98 -8.59
N GLU A 167 -8.24 -5.69 -9.49
CA GLU A 167 -8.52 -4.81 -10.65
C GLU A 167 -9.66 -5.37 -11.51
N HIS A 168 -9.68 -6.68 -11.79
CA HIS A 168 -10.79 -7.31 -12.50
C HIS A 168 -12.15 -7.15 -11.79
N GLU A 169 -12.18 -7.26 -10.46
CA GLU A 169 -13.41 -7.00 -9.70
C GLU A 169 -13.85 -5.53 -9.79
N CYS A 170 -12.91 -4.58 -9.82
CA CYS A 170 -13.19 -3.17 -10.02
C CYS A 170 -13.80 -2.92 -11.40
N TRP A 171 -13.19 -3.42 -12.47
CA TRP A 171 -13.71 -3.29 -13.83
C TRP A 171 -15.08 -3.94 -14.01
N ARG A 172 -15.28 -5.11 -13.39
CA ARG A 172 -16.59 -5.79 -13.38
C ARG A 172 -17.66 -4.96 -12.67
N ALA A 173 -17.31 -4.25 -11.60
CA ALA A 173 -18.23 -3.36 -10.88
C ALA A 173 -18.52 -2.09 -11.72
N ALA A 174 -17.51 -1.49 -12.33
CA ALA A 174 -17.65 -0.33 -13.20
C ALA A 174 -18.52 -0.66 -14.43
N ALA A 175 -18.35 -1.83 -15.07
CA ALA A 175 -19.18 -2.29 -16.15
C ALA A 175 -20.67 -2.47 -15.79
N LYS A 176 -20.97 -2.57 -14.48
CA LYS A 176 -22.34 -2.57 -13.93
C LYS A 176 -22.84 -1.20 -13.51
N GLY A 177 -22.13 -0.14 -13.89
CA GLY A 177 -22.49 1.25 -13.59
C GLY A 177 -22.08 1.74 -12.20
N GLN A 178 -21.25 0.99 -11.44
CA GLN A 178 -20.74 1.47 -10.17
C GLN A 178 -19.55 2.40 -10.40
N ASP A 179 -19.51 3.53 -9.69
CA ASP A 179 -18.40 4.48 -9.77
C ASP A 179 -17.20 3.97 -8.96
N VAL A 180 -16.22 3.39 -9.66
CA VAL A 180 -15.02 2.76 -9.08
C VAL A 180 -13.76 3.25 -9.78
N VAL A 181 -12.77 3.69 -9.01
CA VAL A 181 -11.46 4.13 -9.50
C VAL A 181 -10.36 3.36 -8.78
N VAL A 182 -9.28 3.00 -9.48
CA VAL A 182 -8.16 2.28 -8.89
C VAL A 182 -6.95 3.22 -8.72
N ALA A 183 -6.50 3.40 -7.47
CA ALA A 183 -5.28 4.12 -7.13
C ALA A 183 -4.12 3.13 -6.97
N THR A 184 -3.28 2.98 -7.99
CA THR A 184 -2.18 2.00 -8.02
C THR A 184 -0.95 2.53 -7.27
N CYS A 185 -0.61 1.84 -6.19
CA CYS A 185 0.47 2.19 -5.26
C CYS A 185 1.76 1.46 -5.58
N CYS A 186 2.89 2.20 -5.62
CA CYS A 186 4.25 1.66 -5.68
C CYS A 186 4.78 1.28 -4.28
N ALA A 187 6.10 1.11 -4.11
CA ALA A 187 6.69 0.75 -2.82
C ALA A 187 6.57 1.92 -1.84
N LEU A 188 5.74 1.76 -0.82
CA LEU A 188 5.34 2.83 0.11
C LEU A 188 6.41 3.14 1.14
N MET A 189 6.76 4.44 1.29
CA MET A 189 7.65 4.98 2.31
C MET A 189 7.01 6.21 2.97
N GLY A 190 7.10 6.35 4.30
CA GLY A 190 6.57 7.52 5.02
C GLY A 190 6.32 7.27 6.49
N GLY A 191 5.77 8.28 7.17
CA GLY A 191 5.37 8.22 8.58
C GLY A 191 4.14 7.34 8.83
N TRP A 192 3.66 7.34 10.07
CA TRP A 192 2.47 6.60 10.54
C TRP A 192 2.51 5.09 10.27
N ASP A 193 3.70 4.50 10.14
CA ASP A 193 3.92 3.06 9.96
C ASP A 193 3.95 2.34 11.32
N TYR A 194 2.79 2.30 11.99
CA TYR A 194 2.64 1.73 13.34
C TYR A 194 3.02 0.26 13.44
N TYR A 195 2.74 -0.49 12.39
CA TYR A 195 3.15 -1.90 12.26
C TYR A 195 4.21 -1.97 11.17
N PRO A 196 5.49 -1.78 11.52
CA PRO A 196 6.51 -1.47 10.53
C PRO A 196 6.42 -2.35 9.30
N SER A 197 6.17 -1.70 8.17
CA SER A 197 6.24 -2.30 6.84
C SER A 197 7.63 -2.91 6.61
N ARG A 198 7.84 -3.60 5.50
CA ARG A 198 9.19 -4.10 5.19
C ARG A 198 10.21 -2.97 5.06
N LEU A 199 9.83 -1.89 4.40
CA LEU A 199 10.69 -0.72 4.22
C LEU A 199 10.91 0.01 5.55
N GLY A 200 9.85 0.22 6.35
CA GLY A 200 9.96 0.79 7.69
C GLY A 200 10.88 -0.03 8.60
N ARG A 201 10.74 -1.37 8.59
CA ARG A 201 11.67 -2.26 9.34
C ARG A 201 13.10 -2.15 8.83
N THR A 202 13.30 -2.04 7.51
CA THR A 202 14.63 -1.87 6.95
C THR A 202 15.27 -0.58 7.41
N LEU A 203 14.53 0.53 7.43
CA LEU A 203 15.00 1.81 7.96
C LEU A 203 15.34 1.72 9.47
N VAL A 204 14.46 1.12 10.28
CA VAL A 204 14.69 0.93 11.72
C VAL A 204 15.92 0.04 11.98
N ASP A 205 16.06 -1.05 11.24
CA ASP A 205 17.22 -1.94 11.38
C ASP A 205 18.52 -1.27 10.91
N TYR A 206 18.45 -0.45 9.87
CA TYR A 206 19.57 0.36 9.40
C TYR A 206 20.00 1.36 10.48
N ALA A 207 19.08 2.17 10.97
CA ALA A 207 19.34 3.17 12.00
C ALA A 207 19.90 2.54 13.30
N ASN A 208 19.49 1.31 13.62
CA ASN A 208 20.02 0.55 14.75
C ASN A 208 21.33 -0.21 14.44
N GLY A 209 21.96 0.00 13.27
CA GLY A 209 23.22 -0.64 12.89
C GLY A 209 23.12 -2.14 12.64
N LYS A 210 21.91 -2.68 12.42
CA LYS A 210 21.67 -4.11 12.20
C LYS A 210 21.79 -4.54 10.74
N LEU A 211 21.77 -3.59 9.80
CA LEU A 211 21.90 -3.87 8.37
C LEU A 211 23.39 -3.92 7.99
N ARG A 212 23.91 -5.13 7.73
CA ARG A 212 25.35 -5.36 7.49
C ARG A 212 25.74 -5.50 6.03
N ALA A 213 24.77 -5.72 5.17
CA ALA A 213 24.98 -5.92 3.74
C ALA A 213 23.69 -5.57 2.96
N TYR A 214 23.84 -5.33 1.68
CA TYR A 214 22.72 -5.04 0.77
C TYR A 214 22.87 -5.79 -0.55
N VAL A 215 21.77 -5.87 -1.30
CA VAL A 215 21.71 -6.45 -2.65
C VAL A 215 21.36 -5.33 -3.62
N ASP A 216 21.94 -5.36 -4.81
CA ASP A 216 21.60 -4.41 -5.86
C ASP A 216 20.20 -4.59 -6.40
N GLY A 217 19.72 -3.56 -7.04
CA GLY A 217 18.44 -3.47 -7.67
C GLY A 217 17.73 -2.18 -7.29
N GLY A 218 16.47 -2.06 -7.63
CA GLY A 218 15.71 -0.84 -7.37
C GLY A 218 14.22 -1.07 -7.39
N PHE A 219 13.49 -0.06 -6.91
CA PHE A 219 12.04 -0.02 -6.91
C PHE A 219 11.54 1.36 -7.31
N GLU A 220 10.34 1.39 -7.85
CA GLU A 220 9.52 2.59 -7.81
C GLU A 220 8.98 2.80 -6.41
N PHE A 221 9.35 3.92 -5.81
CA PHE A 221 8.88 4.30 -4.49
C PHE A 221 7.77 5.33 -4.59
N VAL A 222 6.85 5.28 -3.65
CA VAL A 222 5.84 6.33 -3.47
C VAL A 222 5.87 6.83 -2.02
N ALA A 223 5.93 8.15 -1.85
CA ALA A 223 5.78 8.77 -0.54
C ALA A 223 4.35 8.59 -0.01
N ALA A 224 4.21 8.37 1.30
CA ALA A 224 2.89 8.19 1.90
C ALA A 224 1.96 9.38 1.63
N ARG A 225 2.49 10.62 1.67
CA ARG A 225 1.72 11.81 1.32
C ARG A 225 1.28 11.84 -0.14
N ASP A 226 2.10 11.35 -1.05
CA ASP A 226 1.81 11.35 -2.49
C ASP A 226 0.71 10.35 -2.86
N ILE A 227 0.77 9.14 -2.31
CA ILE A 227 -0.28 8.14 -2.56
C ILE A 227 -1.60 8.51 -1.85
N VAL A 228 -1.55 9.17 -0.70
CA VAL A 228 -2.74 9.73 -0.04
C VAL A 228 -3.37 10.80 -0.92
N GLU A 229 -2.57 11.74 -1.44
CA GLU A 229 -3.04 12.74 -2.42
C GLU A 229 -3.62 12.07 -3.66
N GLY A 230 -2.96 11.01 -4.16
CA GLY A 230 -3.46 10.20 -5.27
C GLY A 230 -4.86 9.62 -5.00
N HIS A 231 -5.11 9.11 -3.78
CA HIS A 231 -6.45 8.63 -3.40
C HIS A 231 -7.50 9.75 -3.38
N ILE A 232 -7.14 10.92 -2.86
CA ILE A 232 -8.01 12.09 -2.82
C ILE A 232 -8.31 12.60 -4.23
N LEU A 233 -7.30 12.64 -5.11
CA LEU A 233 -7.47 12.99 -6.52
C LEU A 233 -8.35 11.97 -7.27
N CYS A 234 -8.15 10.67 -7.02
CA CYS A 234 -9.04 9.64 -7.58
C CYS A 234 -10.49 9.81 -7.10
N MET A 235 -10.69 10.14 -5.82
CA MET A 235 -12.03 10.39 -5.27
C MET A 235 -12.71 11.59 -5.93
N SER A 236 -11.98 12.68 -6.17
CA SER A 236 -12.55 13.94 -6.67
C SER A 236 -12.61 14.06 -8.18
N LYS A 237 -11.63 13.51 -8.91
CA LYS A 237 -11.44 13.75 -10.34
C LYS A 237 -11.30 12.47 -11.18
N GLY A 238 -11.00 11.32 -10.56
CA GLY A 238 -10.74 10.08 -11.30
C GLY A 238 -11.92 9.68 -12.18
N LEU A 239 -11.65 9.15 -13.36
CA LEU A 239 -12.68 8.62 -14.25
C LEU A 239 -13.09 7.22 -13.80
N SER A 240 -14.39 6.95 -13.77
CA SER A 240 -14.94 5.65 -13.37
C SER A 240 -14.46 4.53 -14.30
N GLY A 241 -14.01 3.41 -13.72
CA GLY A 241 -13.45 2.29 -14.44
C GLY A 241 -11.95 2.44 -14.75
N GLU A 242 -11.35 3.59 -14.48
CA GLU A 242 -9.93 3.84 -14.75
C GLU A 242 -9.04 3.50 -13.57
N LYS A 243 -7.77 3.23 -13.89
CA LYS A 243 -6.68 3.15 -12.91
C LYS A 243 -5.65 4.22 -13.16
N TYR A 244 -4.98 4.65 -12.10
CA TYR A 244 -3.93 5.66 -12.13
C TYR A 244 -2.75 5.18 -11.31
N ILE A 245 -1.54 5.25 -11.86
CA ILE A 245 -0.29 4.85 -11.20
C ILE A 245 0.28 6.05 -10.45
N PHE A 246 0.57 5.85 -9.17
CA PHE A 246 1.21 6.84 -8.30
C PHE A 246 2.59 6.35 -7.88
N SER A 247 3.60 7.06 -8.32
CA SER A 247 4.99 6.91 -7.90
C SER A 247 5.60 8.28 -7.64
N THR A 248 6.52 8.35 -6.68
CA THR A 248 7.29 9.56 -6.40
C THR A 248 8.58 9.54 -7.20
N GLU A 249 9.40 8.51 -7.03
CA GLU A 249 10.69 8.37 -7.70
C GLU A 249 11.11 6.90 -7.76
N TYR A 250 11.76 6.52 -8.86
CA TYR A 250 12.58 5.31 -8.87
C TYR A 250 13.88 5.55 -8.10
N LYS A 251 14.24 4.61 -7.25
CA LYS A 251 15.54 4.60 -6.56
C LYS A 251 16.15 3.21 -6.54
N THR A 252 17.44 3.14 -6.75
CA THR A 252 18.24 1.96 -6.46
C THR A 252 18.37 1.79 -4.95
N ILE A 253 18.68 0.57 -4.51
CA ILE A 253 18.95 0.32 -3.09
C ILE A 253 20.16 1.12 -2.61
N SER A 254 21.15 1.32 -3.45
CA SER A 254 22.32 2.18 -3.13
C SER A 254 21.88 3.61 -2.80
N GLU A 255 21.08 4.23 -3.68
CA GLU A 255 20.59 5.60 -3.48
C GLU A 255 19.69 5.73 -2.23
N ILE A 256 18.85 4.71 -1.94
CA ILE A 256 18.05 4.69 -0.69
C ILE A 256 18.96 4.61 0.53
N LEU A 257 20.03 3.82 0.49
CA LEU A 257 20.98 3.75 1.59
C LEU A 257 21.77 5.05 1.78
N ASP A 258 22.07 5.78 0.71
CA ASP A 258 22.68 7.12 0.80
C ASP A 258 21.73 8.11 1.49
N ILE A 259 20.43 8.06 1.16
CA ILE A 259 19.42 8.86 1.86
C ILE A 259 19.28 8.43 3.34
N PHE A 260 19.33 7.12 3.63
CA PHE A 260 19.30 6.64 5.01
C PHE A 260 20.51 7.14 5.82
N GLU A 261 21.72 7.10 5.24
CA GLU A 261 22.94 7.62 5.85
C GLU A 261 22.80 9.10 6.17
N GLU A 262 22.34 9.89 5.21
CA GLU A 262 22.12 11.33 5.40
C GLU A 262 21.14 11.63 6.54
N VAL A 263 20.00 10.93 6.54
CA VAL A 263 18.90 11.18 7.50
C VAL A 263 19.24 10.68 8.89
N THR A 264 19.86 9.49 8.99
CA THR A 264 20.11 8.84 10.29
C THR A 264 21.49 9.14 10.87
N GLY A 265 22.46 9.59 10.05
CA GLY A 265 23.87 9.73 10.43
C GLY A 265 24.62 8.40 10.61
N ILE A 266 23.98 7.27 10.33
CA ILE A 266 24.60 5.93 10.44
C ILE A 266 25.24 5.57 9.12
N PRO A 267 26.53 5.18 9.07
CA PRO A 267 27.20 4.81 7.82
C PRO A 267 26.54 3.64 7.10
N ARG A 268 26.46 3.71 5.78
CA ARG A 268 25.89 2.63 4.96
C ARG A 268 26.74 1.36 5.05
N PRO A 269 26.12 0.17 4.89
CA PRO A 269 26.84 -1.10 4.84
C PRO A 269 27.83 -1.13 3.68
N ALA A 270 29.09 -1.44 3.97
CA ALA A 270 30.13 -1.56 2.94
C ALA A 270 30.01 -2.84 2.09
N LYS A 271 29.34 -3.87 2.60
CA LYS A 271 29.25 -5.18 1.94
C LYS A 271 28.08 -5.22 0.96
N ARG A 272 28.40 -5.35 -0.32
CA ARG A 272 27.46 -5.65 -1.39
C ARG A 272 27.43 -7.15 -1.64
N VAL A 273 26.27 -7.75 -1.69
CA VAL A 273 26.07 -9.16 -2.00
C VAL A 273 25.53 -9.29 -3.42
N PRO A 274 26.17 -10.06 -4.32
CA PRO A 274 25.66 -10.30 -5.65
C PRO A 274 24.25 -10.93 -5.60
N ALA A 275 23.35 -10.44 -6.45
CA ALA A 275 21.96 -10.85 -6.45
C ALA A 275 21.75 -12.35 -6.69
N GLY A 276 22.54 -12.95 -7.60
CA GLY A 276 22.49 -14.40 -7.85
C GLY A 276 22.85 -15.24 -6.62
N LEU A 277 23.85 -14.82 -5.84
CA LEU A 277 24.20 -15.48 -4.59
C LEU A 277 23.09 -15.34 -3.56
N MET A 278 22.52 -14.14 -3.46
CA MET A 278 21.41 -13.90 -2.54
C MET A 278 20.14 -14.66 -2.96
N GLN A 279 19.89 -14.83 -4.26
CA GLN A 279 18.77 -15.62 -4.76
C GLN A 279 18.90 -17.09 -4.31
N ILE A 280 20.07 -17.72 -4.48
CA ILE A 280 20.34 -19.10 -4.03
C ILE A 280 20.15 -19.21 -2.51
N PHE A 281 20.67 -18.25 -1.74
CA PHE A 281 20.49 -18.22 -0.30
C PHE A 281 19.01 -18.06 0.09
N ALA A 282 18.28 -17.18 -0.60
CA ALA A 282 16.85 -16.95 -0.36
C ALA A 282 16.03 -18.20 -0.66
N GLU A 283 16.32 -18.93 -1.72
CA GLU A 283 15.67 -20.20 -2.08
C GLU A 283 15.93 -21.29 -1.03
N ALA A 284 17.20 -21.51 -0.67
CA ALA A 284 17.58 -22.48 0.34
C ALA A 284 16.97 -22.16 1.72
N SER A 285 17.05 -20.88 2.16
CA SER A 285 16.48 -20.45 3.43
C SER A 285 14.95 -20.52 3.44
N SER A 286 14.30 -20.17 2.33
CA SER A 286 12.85 -20.25 2.20
C SER A 286 12.35 -21.69 2.26
N LEU A 287 13.04 -22.62 1.60
CA LEU A 287 12.72 -24.05 1.66
C LEU A 287 12.89 -24.60 3.10
N TYR A 288 13.99 -24.29 3.75
CA TYR A 288 14.25 -24.70 5.13
C TYR A 288 13.20 -24.12 6.09
N LEU A 289 12.97 -22.81 6.07
CA LEU A 289 12.06 -22.14 6.98
C LEU A 289 10.60 -22.54 6.74
N SER A 290 10.18 -22.74 5.48
CA SER A 290 8.82 -23.19 5.19
C SER A 290 8.53 -24.58 5.74
N HIS A 291 9.54 -25.43 5.84
CA HIS A 291 9.41 -26.81 6.34
C HIS A 291 9.52 -26.89 7.87
N PHE A 292 10.51 -26.22 8.46
CA PHE A 292 10.83 -26.37 9.89
C PHE A 292 10.32 -25.22 10.77
N HIS A 293 10.18 -24.00 10.22
CA HIS A 293 9.81 -22.81 10.98
C HIS A 293 8.85 -21.90 10.18
N PRO A 294 7.64 -22.36 9.83
CA PRO A 294 6.73 -21.63 8.92
C PRO A 294 6.25 -20.26 9.44
N SER A 295 6.34 -20.02 10.74
CA SER A 295 5.98 -18.74 11.36
C SER A 295 7.15 -17.75 11.46
N PHE A 296 8.38 -18.15 11.08
CA PHE A 296 9.54 -17.25 11.17
C PHE A 296 9.50 -16.21 10.04
N PRO A 297 9.61 -14.90 10.37
CA PRO A 297 9.56 -13.86 9.36
C PRO A 297 10.81 -13.87 8.47
N GLN A 298 10.62 -14.15 7.18
CA GLN A 298 11.70 -14.15 6.19
C GLN A 298 11.96 -12.73 5.69
N ARG A 299 13.19 -12.25 5.81
CA ARG A 299 13.63 -10.96 5.27
C ARG A 299 13.81 -10.98 3.75
N PHE A 300 14.58 -11.94 3.30
CA PHE A 300 14.92 -12.13 1.90
C PHE A 300 14.16 -13.34 1.36
N THR A 301 13.10 -13.07 0.61
CA THR A 301 12.34 -14.11 -0.07
C THR A 301 12.76 -14.14 -1.54
N PRO A 302 12.71 -15.30 -2.23
CA PRO A 302 13.06 -15.39 -3.65
C PRO A 302 12.27 -14.40 -4.50
N GLY A 303 10.97 -14.24 -4.22
CA GLY A 303 10.10 -13.28 -4.91
C GLY A 303 10.52 -11.82 -4.70
N ALA A 304 10.93 -11.45 -3.47
CA ALA A 304 11.39 -10.09 -3.19
C ALA A 304 12.72 -9.77 -3.91
N ILE A 305 13.66 -10.72 -3.94
CA ILE A 305 14.93 -10.57 -4.67
C ILE A 305 14.65 -10.41 -6.18
N ARG A 306 13.77 -11.27 -6.73
CA ARG A 306 13.38 -11.18 -8.15
C ARG A 306 12.78 -9.81 -8.49
N LEU A 307 11.82 -9.32 -7.69
CA LEU A 307 11.20 -8.00 -7.92
C LEU A 307 12.23 -6.86 -7.86
N LEU A 308 13.18 -6.95 -6.92
CA LEU A 308 14.26 -5.98 -6.80
C LEU A 308 15.15 -5.94 -8.05
N GLN A 309 15.42 -7.12 -8.65
CA GLN A 309 16.28 -7.25 -9.83
C GLN A 309 15.61 -6.81 -11.14
N LEU A 310 14.29 -6.76 -11.21
CA LEU A 310 13.58 -6.29 -12.40
C LEU A 310 13.78 -4.79 -12.65
N CYS A 311 14.16 -4.02 -11.64
CA CYS A 311 14.42 -2.57 -11.75
C CYS A 311 13.32 -1.83 -12.53
N ARG A 312 12.06 -2.17 -12.26
CA ARG A 312 10.91 -1.68 -13.02
C ARG A 312 10.64 -0.21 -12.76
N HIS A 313 10.34 0.52 -13.83
CA HIS A 313 9.94 1.93 -13.78
C HIS A 313 8.44 2.09 -14.01
N ALA A 314 7.82 3.08 -13.35
CA ALA A 314 6.43 3.46 -13.52
C ALA A 314 6.31 4.73 -14.39
N ASN A 315 5.34 4.73 -15.30
CA ASN A 315 4.91 5.93 -15.99
C ASN A 315 3.70 6.53 -15.24
N THR A 316 3.86 7.73 -14.71
CA THR A 316 2.81 8.44 -13.94
C THR A 316 2.15 9.57 -14.75
N GLN A 317 2.42 9.67 -16.05
CA GLN A 317 1.95 10.78 -16.89
C GLN A 317 0.41 10.91 -16.87
N LYS A 318 -0.32 9.79 -16.89
CA LYS A 318 -1.77 9.80 -16.83
C LYS A 318 -2.29 10.48 -15.56
N ALA A 319 -1.75 10.10 -14.39
CA ALA A 319 -2.12 10.72 -13.13
C ALA A 319 -1.76 12.22 -13.10
N GLN A 320 -0.63 12.61 -13.68
CA GLN A 320 -0.21 14.01 -13.75
C GLN A 320 -1.12 14.83 -14.66
N GLN A 321 -1.45 14.32 -15.85
CA GLN A 321 -2.23 15.04 -16.86
C GLN A 321 -3.71 15.12 -16.52
N GLU A 322 -4.31 14.01 -16.10
CA GLU A 322 -5.76 13.94 -15.87
C GLU A 322 -6.16 14.40 -14.48
N LEU A 323 -5.34 14.12 -13.45
CA LEU A 323 -5.68 14.42 -12.06
C LEU A 323 -4.91 15.62 -11.50
N GLY A 324 -3.82 16.03 -12.15
CA GLY A 324 -2.93 17.09 -11.64
C GLY A 324 -2.00 16.59 -10.53
N PHE A 325 -1.68 15.30 -10.49
CA PHE A 325 -0.77 14.73 -9.52
C PHE A 325 0.63 15.35 -9.60
N LYS A 326 1.18 15.70 -8.44
CA LYS A 326 2.52 16.29 -8.32
C LYS A 326 3.29 15.55 -7.22
N PRO A 327 4.20 14.64 -7.58
CA PRO A 327 4.98 13.91 -6.59
C PRO A 327 5.95 14.82 -5.83
N THR A 328 6.23 14.47 -4.59
CA THR A 328 7.23 15.10 -3.73
C THR A 328 8.61 14.46 -3.94
N THR A 329 9.35 14.15 -2.87
CA THR A 329 10.62 13.44 -2.95
C THR A 329 10.66 12.26 -1.98
N ILE A 330 11.36 11.20 -2.35
CA ILE A 330 11.55 10.05 -1.46
C ILE A 330 12.44 10.41 -0.27
N ARG A 331 13.36 11.37 -0.42
CA ARG A 331 14.12 11.91 0.70
C ARG A 331 13.21 12.41 1.83
N GLN A 332 12.18 13.19 1.49
CA GLN A 332 11.22 13.67 2.50
C GLN A 332 10.43 12.51 3.12
N ALA A 333 10.01 11.54 2.33
CA ALA A 333 9.30 10.37 2.83
C ALA A 333 10.16 9.54 3.82
N VAL A 334 11.47 9.44 3.59
CA VAL A 334 12.41 8.80 4.52
C VAL A 334 12.56 9.61 5.79
N LYS A 335 12.65 10.95 5.71
CA LYS A 335 12.67 11.83 6.89
C LYS A 335 11.40 11.64 7.73
N ASP A 336 10.23 11.67 7.11
CA ASP A 336 8.94 11.47 7.79
C ASP A 336 8.87 10.09 8.48
N ALA A 337 9.32 9.04 7.81
CA ALA A 337 9.39 7.68 8.36
C ALA A 337 10.36 7.61 9.55
N TYR A 338 11.55 8.20 9.40
CA TYR A 338 12.56 8.22 10.46
C TYR A 338 12.06 8.95 11.69
N GLN A 339 11.52 10.17 11.52
CA GLN A 339 10.96 10.99 12.58
C GLN A 339 9.86 10.23 13.34
N PHE A 340 8.96 9.56 12.61
CA PHE A 340 7.90 8.75 13.21
C PHE A 340 8.46 7.59 14.06
N HIS A 341 9.39 6.80 13.51
CA HIS A 341 9.98 5.67 14.22
C HIS A 341 10.86 6.10 15.41
N TYR A 342 11.50 7.27 15.32
CA TYR A 342 12.34 7.82 16.38
C TYR A 342 11.48 8.38 17.52
N ASN A 343 10.56 9.31 17.22
CA ASN A 343 9.81 10.06 18.21
C ASN A 343 8.61 9.29 18.77
N HIS A 344 7.77 8.75 17.88
CA HIS A 344 6.49 8.12 18.29
C HIS A 344 6.66 6.65 18.67
N ARG A 345 7.42 5.88 17.88
CA ARG A 345 7.58 4.45 18.15
C ARG A 345 8.74 4.14 19.08
N LYS A 346 9.68 5.07 19.27
CA LYS A 346 10.92 4.87 20.03
C LYS A 346 11.63 3.57 19.61
N ALA A 347 11.55 3.26 18.33
CA ALA A 347 12.07 2.00 17.76
C ALA A 347 13.56 2.10 17.41
N ILE A 348 14.10 3.32 17.41
CA ILE A 348 15.50 3.59 17.13
C ILE A 348 16.20 3.81 18.47
N THR A 349 17.09 2.87 18.81
CA THR A 349 17.77 2.82 20.11
C THR A 349 19.29 2.98 20.00
N ASN A 350 19.80 3.13 18.78
CA ASN A 350 21.23 3.34 18.54
C ASN A 350 21.64 4.77 19.00
N PRO A 351 22.55 4.91 19.98
CA PRO A 351 22.96 6.22 20.49
C PRO A 351 23.70 7.07 19.45
N ASN A 352 24.22 6.46 18.40
CA ASN A 352 24.91 7.17 17.32
C ASN A 352 23.95 7.66 16.22
N ALA A 353 22.68 7.31 16.28
CA ALA A 353 21.68 7.81 15.32
C ALA A 353 21.37 9.27 15.63
N LYS A 354 21.43 10.13 14.60
CA LYS A 354 21.11 11.56 14.75
C LYS A 354 19.65 11.72 15.19
N PRO A 355 19.34 12.62 16.13
CA PRO A 355 17.97 13.04 16.34
C PRO A 355 17.38 13.61 15.04
N PRO A 356 16.10 13.35 14.73
CA PRO A 356 15.46 13.97 13.56
C PRO A 356 15.46 15.50 13.70
N GLU A 357 15.62 16.18 12.58
CA GLU A 357 15.50 17.64 12.50
C GLU A 357 14.11 18.05 13.01
N GLN A 358 14.05 19.03 13.93
CA GLN A 358 12.77 19.60 14.33
C GLN A 358 12.27 20.48 13.18
N GLU A 359 11.10 20.17 12.64
CA GLU A 359 10.42 21.11 11.75
C GLU A 359 10.10 22.38 12.55
N GLY A 360 10.73 23.51 12.15
CA GLY A 360 10.49 24.83 12.72
C GLY A 360 9.14 25.39 12.30
#